data_7bac4f82f001fcb3acfea1aca192a4ae
#
_entry.id   7bac4f82f001fcb3acfea1aca192a4ae
#
_cell.length_a   1.000
_cell.length_b   1.000
_cell.length_c   1.000
_cell.angle_alpha   90.00
_cell.angle_beta   90.00
_cell.angle_gamma   90.00
#
_symmetry.space_group_name_H-M   'P 1'
#
loop_
_entity.id
_entity.type
_entity.pdbx_description
1 polymer ?
#
loop_
_entity_poly.entity_id
_entity_poly.type
_entity_poly.pdbx_seq_one_letter_code
_entity_poly.pdbx_strand_id
1 'polypeptide(L)'
;MSQPLDLAAMQAHTAPTSFKDAWQARLERWYAHPGLYRWSLRNPLTRWLTRRRTRKLFDLMAGFVHSQVLLGCVRLDLFRALHQAPANLTDLSRRTGLAPAVLQRLLLSAVALGLLEHRSQGRFGLGPLGVPLAQHEGIAQMIEHNHLLYQDMQDPLQFLNNAWSGGMAEYWPYAHEKPAVAMPASDVDKFTRYSQLMAASQGFVV
;
A
#
# COMPACT_ATOMS: atom_id res chain seq x y z
N MET A 1 10.53 -28.79 -11.95
CA MET A 1 10.22 -29.78 -10.89
C MET A 1 10.62 -29.11 -9.57
N SER A 2 9.68 -28.45 -8.91
CA SER A 2 9.91 -27.77 -7.65
C SER A 2 9.82 -28.81 -6.54
N GLN A 3 10.89 -29.02 -5.79
CA GLN A 3 10.85 -29.84 -4.59
C GLN A 3 9.88 -29.17 -3.58
N PRO A 4 8.95 -29.91 -3.00
CA PRO A 4 8.12 -29.37 -1.91
C PRO A 4 9.06 -29.01 -0.74
N LEU A 5 8.95 -27.78 -0.24
CA LEU A 5 9.59 -27.34 1.00
C LEU A 5 9.23 -28.35 2.09
N ASP A 6 10.23 -29.04 2.58
CA ASP A 6 10.06 -30.00 3.67
C ASP A 6 9.79 -29.23 4.97
N LEU A 7 8.52 -28.97 5.22
CA LEU A 7 8.02 -28.32 6.43
C LEU A 7 8.37 -29.12 7.71
N ALA A 8 8.66 -30.42 7.57
CA ALA A 8 9.07 -31.27 8.69
C ALA A 8 10.52 -30.94 9.12
N ALA A 9 11.40 -30.56 8.20
CA ALA A 9 12.77 -30.13 8.51
C ALA A 9 12.82 -28.76 9.22
N MET A 10 11.83 -27.89 9.00
CA MET A 10 11.72 -26.61 9.72
C MET A 10 11.14 -26.77 11.15
N GLN A 11 10.57 -27.90 11.49
CA GLN A 11 10.02 -28.19 12.83
C GLN A 11 11.04 -28.84 13.78
N ALA A 12 12.30 -28.99 13.38
CA ALA A 12 13.36 -29.26 14.33
C ALA A 12 13.52 -28.02 15.24
N HIS A 13 12.60 -27.89 16.19
CA HIS A 13 12.65 -26.88 17.23
C HIS A 13 13.94 -27.05 18.01
N THR A 14 14.91 -26.24 17.67
CA THR A 14 16.04 -25.99 18.55
C THR A 14 15.45 -25.57 19.90
N ALA A 15 15.81 -26.31 20.95
CA ALA A 15 15.46 -25.96 22.32
C ALA A 15 15.83 -24.48 22.54
N PRO A 16 15.03 -23.72 23.30
CA PRO A 16 15.28 -22.31 23.49
C PRO A 16 16.68 -22.11 24.07
N THR A 17 17.54 -21.46 23.31
CA THR A 17 18.97 -21.27 23.60
C THR A 17 19.21 -20.20 24.68
N SER A 18 18.16 -19.46 25.05
CA SER A 18 18.21 -18.39 26.04
C SER A 18 16.98 -18.40 26.95
N PHE A 19 17.19 -18.01 28.22
CA PHE A 19 16.10 -17.78 29.17
C PHE A 19 15.04 -16.77 28.60
N LYS A 20 15.50 -15.78 27.84
CA LYS A 20 14.63 -14.81 27.14
C LYS A 20 13.70 -15.51 26.14
N ASP A 21 14.23 -16.44 25.35
CA ASP A 21 13.44 -17.16 24.33
C ASP A 21 12.40 -18.08 24.98
N ALA A 22 12.78 -18.77 26.06
CA ALA A 22 11.86 -19.59 26.84
C ALA A 22 10.73 -18.76 27.46
N TRP A 23 11.05 -17.58 27.99
CA TRP A 23 10.10 -16.65 28.53
C TRP A 23 9.15 -16.09 27.46
N GLN A 24 9.70 -15.68 26.30
CA GLN A 24 8.92 -15.20 25.17
C GLN A 24 7.96 -16.28 24.65
N ALA A 25 8.44 -17.51 24.44
CA ALA A 25 7.61 -18.63 24.02
C ALA A 25 6.48 -18.96 25.02
N ARG A 26 6.72 -18.73 26.32
CA ARG A 26 5.69 -18.89 27.35
C ARG A 26 4.66 -17.75 27.30
N LEU A 27 5.10 -16.53 27.07
CA LEU A 27 4.22 -15.36 26.86
C LEU A 27 3.37 -15.53 25.60
N GLU A 28 3.97 -15.97 24.50
CA GLU A 28 3.26 -16.20 23.23
C GLU A 28 2.15 -17.24 23.40
N ARG A 29 2.44 -18.38 24.05
CA ARG A 29 1.41 -19.41 24.36
C ARG A 29 0.30 -18.86 25.23
N TRP A 30 0.64 -18.02 26.20
CA TRP A 30 -0.33 -17.39 27.08
C TRP A 30 -1.21 -16.39 26.29
N TYR A 31 -0.62 -15.55 25.43
CA TYR A 31 -1.35 -14.61 24.55
C TYR A 31 -2.20 -15.34 23.50
N ALA A 32 -1.79 -16.49 23.02
CA ALA A 32 -2.52 -17.30 22.05
C ALA A 32 -3.77 -17.99 22.65
N HIS A 33 -3.92 -17.99 23.98
CA HIS A 33 -5.04 -18.67 24.63
C HIS A 33 -6.37 -17.93 24.38
N PRO A 34 -7.40 -18.59 23.78
CA PRO A 34 -8.67 -17.94 23.42
C PRO A 34 -9.42 -17.33 24.61
N GLY A 35 -9.24 -17.88 25.80
CA GLY A 35 -9.82 -17.36 27.05
C GLY A 35 -9.25 -16.00 27.44
N LEU A 36 -7.94 -15.82 27.26
CA LEU A 36 -7.27 -14.57 27.56
C LEU A 36 -7.70 -13.46 26.59
N TYR A 37 -7.84 -13.81 25.31
CA TYR A 37 -8.33 -12.86 24.29
C TYR A 37 -9.74 -12.35 24.67
N ARG A 38 -10.66 -13.26 25.02
CA ARG A 38 -12.02 -12.88 25.47
C ARG A 38 -12.01 -12.06 26.75
N TRP A 39 -11.16 -12.43 27.72
CA TRP A 39 -10.98 -11.67 28.94
C TRP A 39 -10.44 -10.26 28.67
N SER A 40 -9.43 -10.13 27.79
CA SER A 40 -8.81 -8.84 27.45
C SER A 40 -9.77 -7.88 26.75
N LEU A 41 -10.77 -8.39 26.02
CA LEU A 41 -11.84 -7.60 25.43
C LEU A 41 -12.86 -7.10 26.48
N ARG A 42 -13.03 -7.84 27.58
CA ARG A 42 -13.95 -7.47 28.66
C ARG A 42 -13.35 -6.49 29.67
N ASN A 43 -12.02 -6.50 29.82
CA ASN A 43 -11.33 -5.62 30.75
C ASN A 43 -11.06 -4.24 30.07
N PRO A 44 -11.53 -3.12 30.67
CA PRO A 44 -11.39 -1.79 30.06
C PRO A 44 -9.92 -1.37 29.86
N LEU A 45 -9.00 -1.80 30.73
CA LEU A 45 -7.58 -1.44 30.65
C LEU A 45 -6.86 -2.15 29.48
N THR A 46 -7.18 -3.41 29.21
CA THR A 46 -6.55 -4.19 28.13
C THR A 46 -7.28 -4.09 26.81
N ARG A 47 -8.58 -3.76 26.86
CA ARG A 47 -9.45 -3.65 25.67
C ARG A 47 -8.92 -2.66 24.64
N TRP A 48 -8.37 -1.51 25.08
CA TRP A 48 -7.77 -0.54 24.16
C TRP A 48 -6.57 -1.13 23.41
N LEU A 49 -5.64 -1.80 24.12
CA LEU A 49 -4.46 -2.42 23.53
C LEU A 49 -4.84 -3.55 22.55
N THR A 50 -5.77 -4.41 22.95
CA THR A 50 -6.28 -5.51 22.10
C THR A 50 -6.92 -4.95 20.82
N ARG A 51 -7.79 -3.96 20.96
CA ARG A 51 -8.41 -3.30 19.81
C ARG A 51 -7.39 -2.64 18.88
N ARG A 52 -6.36 -1.99 19.45
CA ARG A 52 -5.27 -1.38 18.65
C ARG A 52 -4.49 -2.43 17.86
N ARG A 53 -4.17 -3.58 18.47
CA ARG A 53 -3.47 -4.69 17.79
C ARG A 53 -4.34 -5.31 16.69
N THR A 54 -5.61 -5.57 16.98
CA THR A 54 -6.56 -6.11 16.00
C THR A 54 -6.73 -5.14 14.82
N ARG A 55 -6.83 -3.83 15.09
CA ARG A 55 -6.91 -2.83 14.03
C ARG A 55 -5.65 -2.83 13.16
N LYS A 56 -4.45 -2.86 13.76
CA LYS A 56 -3.21 -2.94 12.99
C LYS A 56 -3.13 -4.18 12.09
N LEU A 57 -3.59 -5.33 12.58
CA LEU A 57 -3.64 -6.55 11.79
C LEU A 57 -4.64 -6.41 10.63
N PHE A 58 -5.80 -5.82 10.89
CA PHE A 58 -6.80 -5.53 9.86
C PHE A 58 -6.23 -4.56 8.81
N ASP A 59 -5.53 -3.50 9.23
CA ASP A 59 -4.90 -2.52 8.34
C ASP A 59 -3.85 -3.20 7.43
N LEU A 60 -3.08 -4.17 7.95
CA LEU A 60 -2.15 -4.96 7.13
C LEU A 60 -2.88 -5.81 6.09
N MET A 61 -3.98 -6.49 6.47
CA MET A 61 -4.79 -7.27 5.54
C MET A 61 -5.44 -6.39 4.46
N ALA A 62 -5.92 -5.22 4.85
CA ALA A 62 -6.59 -4.28 3.96
C ALA A 62 -5.61 -3.40 3.15
N GLY A 63 -4.31 -3.45 3.47
CA GLY A 63 -3.32 -2.54 2.88
C GLY A 63 -3.30 -2.52 1.36
N PHE A 64 -3.46 -3.68 0.72
CA PHE A 64 -3.57 -3.78 -0.73
C PHE A 64 -4.80 -3.01 -1.25
N VAL A 65 -5.97 -3.17 -0.60
CA VAL A 65 -7.20 -2.46 -1.00
C VAL A 65 -7.03 -0.95 -0.81
N HIS A 66 -6.41 -0.52 0.30
CA HIS A 66 -6.13 0.90 0.57
C HIS A 66 -5.26 1.50 -0.52
N SER A 67 -4.23 0.78 -0.95
CA SER A 67 -3.34 1.20 -2.05
C SER A 67 -4.10 1.32 -3.38
N GLN A 68 -5.03 0.40 -3.67
CA GLN A 68 -5.84 0.47 -4.90
C GLN A 68 -6.86 1.60 -4.87
N VAL A 69 -7.44 1.92 -3.71
CA VAL A 69 -8.30 3.11 -3.55
C VAL A 69 -7.50 4.38 -3.82
N LEU A 70 -6.30 4.49 -3.25
CA LEU A 70 -5.40 5.62 -3.47
C LEU A 70 -5.03 5.77 -4.96
N LEU A 71 -4.60 4.69 -5.59
CA LEU A 71 -4.26 4.65 -7.02
C LEU A 71 -5.47 5.04 -7.88
N GLY A 72 -6.66 4.54 -7.57
CA GLY A 72 -7.89 4.92 -8.26
C GLY A 72 -8.20 6.42 -8.16
N CYS A 73 -8.00 7.02 -6.98
CA CYS A 73 -8.18 8.46 -6.80
C CYS A 73 -7.15 9.28 -7.60
N VAL A 74 -5.90 8.82 -7.69
CA VAL A 74 -4.84 9.45 -8.51
C VAL A 74 -5.20 9.38 -10.00
N ARG A 75 -5.54 8.20 -10.51
CA ARG A 75 -5.89 7.97 -11.92
C ARG A 75 -7.09 8.76 -12.40
N LEU A 76 -8.04 9.00 -11.51
CA LEU A 76 -9.23 9.81 -11.79
C LEU A 76 -9.00 11.31 -11.55
N ASP A 77 -7.78 11.71 -11.23
CA ASP A 77 -7.40 13.11 -10.96
C ASP A 77 -8.29 13.79 -9.90
N LEU A 78 -8.78 13.02 -8.91
CA LEU A 78 -9.73 13.51 -7.92
C LEU A 78 -9.09 14.55 -6.98
N PHE A 79 -7.83 14.40 -6.62
CA PHE A 79 -7.15 15.32 -5.71
C PHE A 79 -7.01 16.71 -6.31
N ARG A 80 -6.59 16.81 -7.57
CA ARG A 80 -6.48 18.10 -8.26
C ARG A 80 -7.84 18.72 -8.54
N ALA A 81 -8.84 17.89 -8.90
CA ALA A 81 -10.21 18.34 -9.08
C ALA A 81 -10.79 19.00 -7.82
N LEU A 82 -10.62 18.34 -6.68
CA LEU A 82 -11.17 18.76 -5.40
C LEU A 82 -10.31 19.84 -4.72
N HIS A 83 -9.08 20.03 -5.14
CA HIS A 83 -8.25 21.15 -4.70
C HIS A 83 -8.79 22.49 -5.19
N GLN A 84 -9.37 22.53 -6.37
CA GLN A 84 -9.96 23.74 -6.93
C GLN A 84 -11.23 24.13 -6.20
N ALA A 85 -12.13 23.16 -5.99
CA ALA A 85 -13.38 23.37 -5.22
C ALA A 85 -14.00 22.02 -4.80
N PRO A 86 -14.70 21.97 -3.65
CA PRO A 86 -15.54 20.83 -3.29
C PRO A 86 -16.63 20.58 -4.34
N ALA A 87 -16.83 19.33 -4.72
CA ALA A 87 -17.76 18.94 -5.78
C ALA A 87 -18.73 17.84 -5.30
N ASN A 88 -19.92 17.79 -5.89
CA ASN A 88 -20.90 16.75 -5.62
C ASN A 88 -20.67 15.49 -6.48
N LEU A 89 -21.35 14.40 -6.15
CA LEU A 89 -21.21 13.13 -6.83
C LEU A 89 -21.52 13.23 -8.33
N THR A 90 -22.52 14.00 -8.73
CA THR A 90 -22.95 14.14 -10.13
C THR A 90 -21.88 14.84 -10.97
N ASP A 91 -21.27 15.89 -10.45
CA ASP A 91 -20.21 16.64 -11.15
C ASP A 91 -18.94 15.78 -11.28
N LEU A 92 -18.56 15.07 -10.21
CA LEU A 92 -17.44 14.15 -10.24
C LEU A 92 -17.67 12.97 -11.19
N SER A 93 -18.90 12.42 -11.22
CA SER A 93 -19.28 11.36 -12.17
C SER A 93 -19.14 11.82 -13.63
N ARG A 94 -19.60 13.01 -13.94
CA ARG A 94 -19.47 13.60 -15.28
C ARG A 94 -17.99 13.82 -15.66
N ARG A 95 -17.20 14.28 -14.72
CA ARG A 95 -15.75 14.54 -14.93
C ARG A 95 -14.96 13.26 -15.13
N THR A 96 -15.24 12.22 -14.34
CA THR A 96 -14.49 10.95 -14.38
C THR A 96 -15.01 9.96 -15.42
N GLY A 97 -16.21 10.16 -15.96
CA GLY A 97 -16.88 9.23 -16.86
C GLY A 97 -17.43 7.97 -16.16
N LEU A 98 -17.31 7.86 -14.84
CA LEU A 98 -17.79 6.71 -14.08
C LEU A 98 -19.25 6.87 -13.68
N ALA A 99 -20.01 5.76 -13.70
CA ALA A 99 -21.37 5.75 -13.17
C ALA A 99 -21.40 6.18 -11.69
N PRO A 100 -22.41 6.98 -11.26
CA PRO A 100 -22.47 7.52 -9.90
C PRO A 100 -22.33 6.47 -8.80
N ALA A 101 -22.98 5.32 -8.94
CA ALA A 101 -22.94 4.24 -7.96
C ALA A 101 -21.54 3.60 -7.81
N VAL A 102 -20.76 3.57 -8.89
CA VAL A 102 -19.38 3.05 -8.89
C VAL A 102 -18.46 4.08 -8.22
N LEU A 103 -18.55 5.33 -8.66
CA LEU A 103 -17.75 6.42 -8.12
C LEU A 103 -18.03 6.65 -6.63
N GLN A 104 -19.29 6.58 -6.20
CA GLN A 104 -19.65 6.74 -4.80
C GLN A 104 -18.95 5.76 -3.88
N ARG A 105 -18.82 4.49 -4.29
CA ARG A 105 -18.06 3.48 -3.51
C ARG A 105 -16.60 3.88 -3.34
N LEU A 106 -15.94 4.35 -4.40
CA LEU A 106 -14.57 4.83 -4.33
C LEU A 106 -14.45 6.05 -3.40
N LEU A 107 -15.32 7.05 -3.56
CA LEU A 107 -15.32 8.25 -2.74
C LEU A 107 -15.53 7.96 -1.25
N LEU A 108 -16.47 7.07 -0.91
CA LEU A 108 -16.70 6.66 0.48
C LEU A 108 -15.50 5.91 1.07
N SER A 109 -14.84 5.05 0.27
CA SER A 109 -13.60 4.40 0.67
C SER A 109 -12.48 5.41 0.90
N ALA A 110 -12.34 6.39 0.01
CA ALA A 110 -11.36 7.47 0.15
C ALA A 110 -11.64 8.36 1.38
N VAL A 111 -12.90 8.60 1.72
CA VAL A 111 -13.30 9.30 2.95
C VAL A 111 -12.90 8.47 4.18
N ALA A 112 -13.18 7.17 4.17
CA ALA A 112 -12.80 6.29 5.29
C ALA A 112 -11.29 6.23 5.53
N LEU A 113 -10.48 6.43 4.48
CA LEU A 113 -9.02 6.50 4.55
C LEU A 113 -8.48 7.90 4.88
N GLY A 114 -9.33 8.92 5.02
CA GLY A 114 -8.90 10.30 5.27
C GLY A 114 -8.28 10.99 4.05
N LEU A 115 -8.39 10.41 2.87
CA LEU A 115 -7.97 11.02 1.60
C LEU A 115 -8.92 12.12 1.17
N LEU A 116 -10.21 11.90 1.38
CA LEU A 116 -11.29 12.85 1.13
C LEU A 116 -12.10 13.05 2.40
N GLU A 117 -12.97 14.06 2.41
CA GLU A 117 -13.93 14.28 3.47
C GLU A 117 -15.26 14.82 2.94
N HIS A 118 -16.32 14.61 3.71
CA HIS A 118 -17.62 15.18 3.42
C HIS A 118 -17.63 16.69 3.69
N ARG A 119 -18.21 17.45 2.79
CA ARG A 119 -18.49 18.87 2.92
C ARG A 119 -20.00 19.12 2.97
N SER A 120 -20.38 20.33 3.27
CA SER A 120 -21.80 20.77 3.26
C SER A 120 -22.47 20.44 1.92
N GLN A 121 -23.79 20.23 1.95
CA GLN A 121 -24.61 19.98 0.76
C GLN A 121 -24.25 18.71 -0.02
N GLY A 122 -23.79 17.66 0.65
CA GLY A 122 -23.45 16.38 0.02
C GLY A 122 -22.24 16.42 -0.92
N ARG A 123 -21.38 17.44 -0.78
CA ARG A 123 -20.14 17.56 -1.55
C ARG A 123 -19.00 16.79 -0.90
N PHE A 124 -17.98 16.50 -1.71
CA PHE A 124 -16.70 15.95 -1.28
C PHE A 124 -15.61 17.02 -1.41
N GLY A 125 -14.64 17.00 -0.52
CA GLY A 125 -13.45 17.83 -0.55
C GLY A 125 -12.24 17.03 -0.14
N LEU A 126 -11.05 17.65 -0.17
CA LEU A 126 -9.81 17.00 0.27
C LEU A 126 -9.84 16.76 1.78
N GLY A 127 -9.49 15.54 2.17
CA GLY A 127 -9.17 15.19 3.55
C GLY A 127 -7.70 15.50 3.90
N PRO A 128 -7.31 15.32 5.17
CA PRO A 128 -5.95 15.64 5.63
C PRO A 128 -4.85 14.94 4.86
N LEU A 129 -5.08 13.68 4.43
CA LEU A 129 -4.12 12.92 3.62
C LEU A 129 -4.20 13.23 2.12
N GLY A 130 -5.29 13.86 1.66
CA GLY A 130 -5.48 14.23 0.27
C GLY A 130 -4.82 15.57 -0.11
N VAL A 131 -4.64 16.47 0.85
CA VAL A 131 -4.06 17.79 0.62
C VAL A 131 -2.65 17.72 0.03
N PRO A 132 -1.70 16.95 0.59
CA PRO A 132 -0.36 16.81 0.02
C PRO A 132 -0.37 16.24 -1.41
N LEU A 133 -1.31 15.32 -1.70
CA LEU A 133 -1.45 14.69 -3.02
C LEU A 133 -1.91 15.67 -4.12
N ALA A 134 -2.65 16.70 -3.73
CA ALA A 134 -3.09 17.74 -4.65
C ALA A 134 -1.99 18.78 -4.94
N GLN A 135 -1.03 18.93 -4.03
CA GLN A 135 0.03 19.95 -4.12
C GLN A 135 1.32 19.44 -4.74
N HIS A 136 1.60 18.13 -4.63
CA HIS A 136 2.87 17.52 -5.03
C HIS A 136 2.66 16.45 -6.10
N GLU A 137 2.90 16.81 -7.34
CA GLU A 137 2.76 15.91 -8.50
C GLU A 137 3.68 14.67 -8.38
N GLY A 138 4.84 14.81 -7.77
CA GLY A 138 5.77 13.70 -7.56
C GLY A 138 5.20 12.55 -6.71
N ILE A 139 4.29 12.86 -5.77
CA ILE A 139 3.62 11.81 -4.99
C ILE A 139 2.67 10.99 -5.88
N ALA A 140 1.92 11.67 -6.74
CA ALA A 140 1.00 11.01 -7.66
C ALA A 140 1.77 10.09 -8.64
N GLN A 141 2.91 10.56 -9.16
CA GLN A 141 3.80 9.78 -10.03
C GLN A 141 4.38 8.56 -9.30
N MET A 142 4.77 8.68 -8.03
CA MET A 142 5.25 7.56 -7.22
C MET A 142 4.16 6.52 -6.97
N ILE A 143 2.91 6.95 -6.70
CA ILE A 143 1.77 6.06 -6.53
C ILE A 143 1.48 5.29 -7.83
N GLU A 144 1.55 5.96 -8.98
CA GLU A 144 1.40 5.32 -10.30
C GLU A 144 2.52 4.32 -10.57
N HIS A 145 3.75 4.67 -10.25
CA HIS A 145 4.90 3.78 -10.40
C HIS A 145 4.76 2.49 -9.59
N ASN A 146 4.23 2.57 -8.37
CA ASN A 146 3.99 1.40 -7.51
C ASN A 146 3.04 0.37 -8.13
N HIS A 147 2.30 0.72 -9.18
CA HIS A 147 1.48 -0.24 -9.92
C HIS A 147 2.31 -1.40 -10.50
N LEU A 148 3.52 -1.14 -10.98
CA LEU A 148 4.43 -2.18 -11.48
C LEU A 148 4.84 -3.13 -10.35
N LEU A 149 5.18 -2.58 -9.18
CA LEU A 149 5.50 -3.37 -8.01
C LEU A 149 4.33 -4.26 -7.56
N TYR A 150 3.09 -3.77 -7.64
CA TYR A 150 1.90 -4.57 -7.30
C TYR A 150 1.71 -5.75 -8.25
N GLN A 151 2.06 -5.61 -9.52
CA GLN A 151 2.03 -6.71 -10.48
C GLN A 151 3.10 -7.76 -10.15
N ASP A 152 4.32 -7.33 -9.85
CA ASP A 152 5.42 -8.22 -9.50
C ASP A 152 5.18 -8.96 -8.17
N MET A 153 4.52 -8.31 -7.22
CA MET A 153 4.18 -8.87 -5.89
C MET A 153 2.84 -9.60 -5.86
N GLN A 154 2.21 -9.87 -7.00
CA GLN A 154 0.95 -10.62 -7.06
C GLN A 154 1.09 -11.99 -6.39
N ASP A 155 2.24 -12.65 -6.57
CA ASP A 155 2.66 -13.82 -5.80
C ASP A 155 3.97 -13.50 -5.06
N PRO A 156 3.92 -13.19 -3.75
CA PRO A 156 5.10 -12.79 -3.01
C PRO A 156 6.15 -13.90 -2.89
N LEU A 157 5.75 -15.18 -2.94
CA LEU A 157 6.70 -16.29 -2.89
C LEU A 157 7.42 -16.43 -4.24
N GLN A 158 6.73 -16.28 -5.33
CA GLN A 158 7.31 -16.25 -6.66
C GLN A 158 8.26 -15.07 -6.81
N PHE A 159 7.86 -13.89 -6.36
CA PHE A 159 8.70 -12.69 -6.37
C PHE A 159 10.01 -12.90 -5.59
N LEU A 160 9.97 -13.51 -4.41
CA LEU A 160 11.16 -13.78 -3.59
C LEU A 160 12.08 -14.83 -4.22
N ASN A 161 11.52 -15.81 -4.96
CA ASN A 161 12.31 -16.88 -5.60
C ASN A 161 12.92 -16.46 -6.95
N ASN A 162 12.27 -15.57 -7.69
CA ASN A 162 12.67 -15.20 -9.06
C ASN A 162 13.59 -13.97 -9.13
N ALA A 163 14.11 -13.51 -8.00
CA ALA A 163 15.09 -12.42 -7.87
C ALA A 163 15.12 -11.46 -9.09
N TRP A 164 14.24 -10.48 -9.12
CA TRP A 164 14.27 -9.34 -10.06
C TRP A 164 13.92 -9.63 -11.53
N SER A 165 13.13 -10.63 -11.84
CA SER A 165 12.64 -10.91 -13.20
C SER A 165 11.33 -10.20 -13.57
N GLY A 166 10.79 -9.33 -12.72
CA GLY A 166 9.52 -8.64 -12.92
C GLY A 166 9.61 -7.27 -13.60
N GLY A 167 8.47 -6.63 -13.83
CA GLY A 167 8.37 -5.33 -14.50
C GLY A 167 9.14 -4.21 -13.82
N MET A 168 9.33 -4.27 -12.50
CA MET A 168 10.20 -3.35 -11.76
C MET A 168 11.67 -3.55 -12.10
N ALA A 169 12.12 -4.79 -12.31
CA ALA A 169 13.51 -5.07 -12.70
C ALA A 169 13.82 -4.52 -14.10
N GLU A 170 12.87 -4.62 -15.03
CA GLU A 170 13.00 -4.02 -16.37
C GLU A 170 12.98 -2.50 -16.35
N TYR A 171 12.28 -1.91 -15.36
CA TYR A 171 12.20 -0.46 -15.19
C TYR A 171 13.44 0.14 -14.54
N TRP A 172 14.27 -0.68 -13.85
CA TRP A 172 15.48 -0.23 -13.16
C TRP A 172 16.69 -0.26 -14.12
N PRO A 173 17.11 0.87 -14.69
CA PRO A 173 18.11 0.90 -15.75
C PRO A 173 19.49 0.41 -15.32
N TYR A 174 19.76 0.39 -14.02
CA TYR A 174 21.05 -0.02 -13.44
C TYR A 174 21.09 -1.49 -12.99
N ALA A 175 19.97 -2.23 -13.09
CA ALA A 175 19.91 -3.64 -12.67
C ALA A 175 20.62 -4.60 -13.64
N HIS A 176 20.91 -4.15 -14.85
CA HIS A 176 21.62 -4.95 -15.85
C HIS A 176 23.02 -4.36 -16.06
N GLU A 177 24.05 -5.04 -15.55
CA GLU A 177 25.46 -4.82 -15.90
C GLU A 177 25.74 -5.14 -17.39
N LYS A 178 25.10 -4.45 -18.30
CA LYS A 178 25.50 -4.45 -19.69
C LYS A 178 26.25 -3.16 -20.01
N PRO A 179 27.49 -3.25 -20.53
CA PRO A 179 28.24 -2.06 -20.94
C PRO A 179 27.43 -1.29 -21.98
N ALA A 180 27.59 0.03 -22.00
CA ALA A 180 26.92 1.00 -22.84
C ALA A 180 27.11 0.70 -24.34
N VAL A 181 26.35 -0.26 -24.84
CA VAL A 181 26.04 -0.35 -26.27
C VAL A 181 24.85 0.59 -26.48
N ALA A 182 24.89 1.40 -27.54
CA ALA A 182 23.91 2.43 -27.87
C ALA A 182 22.49 2.03 -27.50
N MET A 183 21.91 2.78 -26.54
CA MET A 183 20.57 2.48 -26.00
C MET A 183 19.52 2.64 -27.09
N PRO A 184 18.58 1.69 -27.24
CA PRO A 184 17.41 1.88 -28.11
C PRO A 184 16.64 3.15 -27.70
N ALA A 185 16.08 3.87 -28.66
CA ALA A 185 15.30 5.07 -28.39
C ALA A 185 14.12 4.84 -27.42
N SER A 186 13.57 3.62 -27.37
CA SER A 186 12.54 3.19 -26.41
C SER A 186 13.02 3.20 -24.96
N ASP A 187 14.32 3.04 -24.73
CA ASP A 187 14.87 3.00 -23.38
C ASP A 187 15.19 4.42 -22.87
N VAL A 188 15.50 5.36 -23.76
CA VAL A 188 15.69 6.77 -23.40
C VAL A 188 14.43 7.35 -22.73
N ASP A 189 13.26 7.02 -23.23
CA ASP A 189 11.98 7.44 -22.63
C ASP A 189 11.76 6.85 -21.22
N LYS A 190 12.14 5.58 -21.01
CA LYS A 190 12.07 4.94 -19.70
C LYS A 190 13.02 5.62 -18.71
N PHE A 191 14.25 5.90 -19.12
CA PHE A 191 15.25 6.60 -18.29
C PHE A 191 14.82 8.02 -17.94
N THR A 192 14.25 8.74 -18.90
CA THR A 192 13.75 10.10 -18.66
C THR A 192 12.63 10.10 -17.64
N ARG A 193 11.66 9.19 -17.76
CA ARG A 193 10.56 9.03 -16.80
C ARG A 193 11.07 8.63 -15.42
N TYR A 194 12.03 7.73 -15.35
CA TYR A 194 12.64 7.32 -14.07
C TYR A 194 13.37 8.48 -13.40
N SER A 195 14.17 9.23 -14.16
CA SER A 195 14.90 10.40 -13.64
C SER A 195 13.96 11.50 -13.15
N GLN A 196 12.87 11.74 -13.87
CA GLN A 196 11.81 12.68 -13.47
C GLN A 196 11.12 12.22 -12.18
N LEU A 197 10.81 10.90 -12.06
CA LEU A 197 10.23 10.32 -10.87
C LEU A 197 11.17 10.47 -9.66
N MET A 198 12.46 10.19 -9.84
CA MET A 198 13.46 10.33 -8.77
C MET A 198 13.63 11.80 -8.34
N ALA A 199 13.72 12.71 -9.29
CA ALA A 199 13.80 14.14 -8.99
C ALA A 199 12.54 14.65 -8.26
N ALA A 200 11.36 14.21 -8.68
CA ALA A 200 10.11 14.56 -8.02
C ALA A 200 9.98 13.98 -6.61
N SER A 201 10.50 12.75 -6.39
CA SER A 201 10.48 12.11 -5.07
C SER A 201 11.44 12.76 -4.07
N GLN A 202 12.58 13.28 -4.53
CA GLN A 202 13.55 13.97 -3.68
C GLN A 202 13.02 15.30 -3.13
N GLY A 203 12.18 16.00 -3.88
CA GLY A 203 11.50 17.20 -3.39
C GLY A 203 10.51 16.98 -2.24
N PHE A 204 10.25 15.72 -1.89
CA PHE A 204 9.32 15.37 -0.82
C PHE A 204 10.04 15.08 0.53
N VAL A 205 11.36 14.87 0.52
CA VAL A 205 12.16 14.45 1.68
C VAL A 205 12.86 15.65 2.36
N VAL A 206 12.66 16.85 1.86
CA VAL A 206 13.20 18.11 2.44
C VAL A 206 12.08 18.83 3.24
#